data_162bf503baf1a0c705eb44e73f1fcd35
#
_entry.id   162bf503baf1a0c705eb44e73f1fcd35
#
_cell.length_a   1.000
_cell.length_b   1.000
_cell.length_c   1.000
_cell.angle_alpha   90.00
_cell.angle_beta   90.00
_cell.angle_gamma   90.00
#
_symmetry.space_group_name_H-M   'P 1'
#
loop_
_entity.id
_entity.type
_entity.pdbx_description
1 polymer ?
#
loop_
_entity_poly.entity_id
_entity_poly.type
_entity_poly.pdbx_seq_one_letter_code
_entity_poly.pdbx_strand_id
1 'polypeptide(L)'
;YSIASRGGVVAKSDIQALLNQGAQKNDIAQSILTAVVNQTIAGLAQGREIEGKVVYLGGPLTFLSQLRAAFDRILGLEGVCPENSLYYVAAGAALSNTGEEFDLAEITGRIAHYSSSHSYQSSAALFHDEEEYQEFTLRHQKDSVPTDAPLLEDKVAYVGIDAGSTTVKAVAVNSKEEIIFSRYLPNSGNPVPLV
;
A
#
# COMPACT_ATOMS: atom_id res chain seq x y z
N TYR A 1 -1.36 -16.08 -14.17
CA TYR A 1 -2.62 -15.54 -13.64
C TYR A 1 -2.72 -14.04 -13.92
N SER A 2 -3.94 -13.51 -13.96
CA SER A 2 -4.18 -12.06 -14.02
C SER A 2 -4.38 -11.54 -12.60
N ILE A 3 -3.52 -10.60 -12.19
CA ILE A 3 -3.60 -9.94 -10.89
C ILE A 3 -3.81 -8.44 -11.13
N ALA A 4 -4.79 -7.86 -10.44
CA ALA A 4 -5.06 -6.44 -10.56
C ALA A 4 -3.95 -5.61 -9.89
N SER A 5 -3.30 -4.73 -10.65
CA SER A 5 -2.23 -3.86 -10.17
C SER A 5 -2.74 -2.53 -9.56
N ARG A 6 -4.01 -2.49 -9.12
CA ARG A 6 -4.69 -1.26 -8.66
C ARG A 6 -4.35 -0.83 -7.23
N GLY A 7 -3.47 -1.55 -6.54
CA GLY A 7 -3.06 -1.27 -5.17
C GLY A 7 -2.84 -2.53 -4.34
N GLY A 8 -2.04 -2.44 -3.28
CA GLY A 8 -1.63 -3.59 -2.47
C GLY A 8 -2.79 -4.34 -1.79
N VAL A 9 -3.90 -3.67 -1.50
CA VAL A 9 -5.09 -4.28 -0.88
C VAL A 9 -5.80 -5.20 -1.87
N VAL A 10 -6.06 -4.71 -3.09
CA VAL A 10 -6.72 -5.49 -4.16
C VAL A 10 -5.86 -6.67 -4.58
N ALA A 11 -4.54 -6.46 -4.71
CA ALA A 11 -3.60 -7.54 -5.02
C ALA A 11 -3.61 -8.66 -3.97
N LYS A 12 -3.74 -8.32 -2.66
CA LYS A 12 -3.85 -9.34 -1.60
C LYS A 12 -5.12 -10.17 -1.72
N SER A 13 -6.25 -9.57 -2.04
CA SER A 13 -7.52 -10.29 -2.22
C SER A 13 -7.45 -11.25 -3.40
N ASP A 14 -6.88 -10.81 -4.53
CA ASP A 14 -6.69 -11.66 -5.71
C ASP A 14 -5.73 -12.82 -5.42
N ILE A 15 -4.62 -12.55 -4.73
CA ILE A 15 -3.63 -13.56 -4.35
C ILE A 15 -4.24 -14.60 -3.43
N GLN A 16 -5.03 -14.20 -2.44
CA GLN A 16 -5.66 -15.13 -1.51
C GLN A 16 -6.63 -16.07 -2.23
N ALA A 17 -7.43 -15.55 -3.14
CA ALA A 17 -8.34 -16.37 -3.95
C ALA A 17 -7.58 -17.40 -4.80
N LEU A 18 -6.46 -17.01 -5.43
CA LEU A 18 -5.62 -17.91 -6.21
C LEU A 18 -4.96 -18.99 -5.35
N LEU A 19 -4.47 -18.65 -4.16
CA LEU A 19 -3.91 -19.61 -3.21
C LEU A 19 -4.94 -20.64 -2.77
N ASN A 20 -6.17 -20.20 -2.49
CA ASN A 20 -7.28 -21.08 -2.12
C ASN A 20 -7.68 -22.04 -3.25
N GLN A 21 -7.46 -21.64 -4.51
CA GLN A 21 -7.65 -22.47 -5.71
C GLN A 21 -6.47 -23.40 -5.99
N GLY A 22 -5.42 -23.40 -5.17
CA GLY A 22 -4.24 -24.25 -5.32
C GLY A 22 -3.17 -23.72 -6.29
N ALA A 23 -3.20 -22.44 -6.63
CA ALA A 23 -2.17 -21.82 -7.47
C ALA A 23 -0.80 -21.88 -6.81
N GLN A 24 0.23 -22.17 -7.60
CA GLN A 24 1.60 -22.25 -7.10
C GLN A 24 2.14 -20.85 -6.77
N LYS A 25 2.85 -20.73 -5.65
CA LYS A 25 3.40 -19.45 -5.19
C LYS A 25 4.33 -18.79 -6.21
N ASN A 26 5.11 -19.60 -6.96
CA ASN A 26 6.01 -19.11 -7.99
C ASN A 26 5.26 -18.47 -9.16
N ASP A 27 4.14 -19.08 -9.56
CA ASP A 27 3.29 -18.55 -10.64
C ASP A 27 2.60 -17.27 -10.23
N ILE A 28 2.17 -17.20 -8.96
CA ILE A 28 1.62 -15.98 -8.37
C ILE A 28 2.67 -14.87 -8.34
N ALA A 29 3.89 -15.18 -7.89
CA ALA A 29 4.99 -14.21 -7.87
C ALA A 29 5.29 -13.67 -9.28
N GLN A 30 5.36 -14.54 -10.27
CA GLN A 30 5.56 -14.14 -11.68
C GLN A 30 4.39 -13.29 -12.20
N SER A 31 3.17 -13.61 -11.78
CA SER A 31 1.97 -12.83 -12.15
C SER A 31 1.99 -11.42 -11.55
N ILE A 32 2.48 -11.28 -10.32
CA ILE A 32 2.69 -9.98 -9.67
C ILE A 32 3.71 -9.14 -10.43
N LEU A 33 4.87 -9.72 -10.76
CA LEU A 33 5.90 -9.03 -11.54
C LEU A 33 5.37 -8.58 -12.91
N THR A 34 4.59 -9.44 -13.57
CA THR A 34 3.93 -9.12 -14.85
C THR A 34 2.95 -7.95 -14.70
N ALA A 35 2.14 -7.95 -13.64
CA ALA A 35 1.20 -6.87 -13.36
C ALA A 35 1.92 -5.53 -13.10
N VAL A 36 3.02 -5.55 -12.34
CA VAL A 36 3.86 -4.37 -12.10
C VAL A 36 4.44 -3.83 -13.40
N VAL A 37 4.97 -4.70 -14.26
CA VAL A 37 5.53 -4.30 -15.56
C VAL A 37 4.47 -3.67 -16.44
N ASN A 38 3.30 -4.30 -16.58
CA ASN A 38 2.19 -3.75 -17.38
C ASN A 38 1.76 -2.37 -16.88
N GLN A 39 1.65 -2.20 -15.57
CA GLN A 39 1.31 -0.90 -14.97
C GLN A 39 2.39 0.15 -15.24
N THR A 40 3.66 -0.23 -15.12
CA THR A 40 4.80 0.66 -15.36
C THR A 40 4.84 1.10 -16.81
N ILE A 41 4.71 0.17 -17.75
CA ILE A 41 4.68 0.46 -19.19
C ILE A 41 3.48 1.37 -19.52
N ALA A 42 2.29 1.03 -19.04
CA ALA A 42 1.10 1.86 -19.29
C ALA A 42 1.26 3.29 -18.75
N GLY A 43 1.87 3.46 -17.58
CA GLY A 43 2.12 4.77 -16.98
C GLY A 43 3.19 5.59 -17.70
N LEU A 44 4.26 4.97 -18.14
CA LEU A 44 5.39 5.65 -18.79
C LEU A 44 5.16 5.87 -20.28
N ALA A 45 4.69 4.86 -20.98
CA ALA A 45 4.52 4.91 -22.43
C ALA A 45 3.33 5.77 -22.86
N GLN A 46 2.25 5.79 -22.07
CA GLN A 46 1.04 6.56 -22.39
C GLN A 46 0.55 6.32 -23.83
N GLY A 47 0.56 5.06 -24.25
CA GLY A 47 0.16 4.65 -25.60
C GLY A 47 1.22 4.80 -26.69
N ARG A 48 2.43 5.27 -26.36
CA ARG A 48 3.55 5.31 -27.30
C ARG A 48 4.28 3.97 -27.30
N GLU A 49 4.90 3.62 -28.41
CA GLU A 49 5.81 2.49 -28.51
C GLU A 49 7.13 2.79 -27.81
N ILE A 50 7.64 1.82 -27.04
CA ILE A 50 8.95 1.91 -26.40
C ILE A 50 9.95 1.25 -27.31
N GLU A 51 10.81 2.06 -27.93
CA GLU A 51 11.80 1.64 -28.90
C GLU A 51 13.22 1.90 -28.38
N GLY A 52 14.19 1.25 -29.02
CA GLY A 52 15.60 1.48 -28.80
C GLY A 52 16.20 0.64 -27.69
N LYS A 53 17.27 1.13 -27.07
CA LYS A 53 18.01 0.39 -26.03
C LYS A 53 17.44 0.69 -24.65
N VAL A 54 16.93 -0.34 -23.98
CA VAL A 54 16.44 -0.25 -22.61
C VAL A 54 17.57 -0.54 -21.63
N VAL A 55 17.72 0.31 -20.63
CA VAL A 55 18.71 0.16 -19.55
C VAL A 55 17.97 0.07 -18.21
N TYR A 56 18.26 -0.98 -17.46
CA TYR A 56 17.68 -1.24 -16.17
C TYR A 56 18.54 -0.66 -15.04
N LEU A 57 18.00 0.27 -14.25
CA LEU A 57 18.69 0.98 -13.19
C LEU A 57 17.89 0.93 -11.88
N GLY A 58 18.58 1.13 -10.76
CA GLY A 58 17.98 1.20 -9.44
C GLY A 58 17.72 -0.15 -8.77
N GLY A 59 17.35 -0.12 -7.48
CA GLY A 59 17.29 -1.31 -6.62
C GLY A 59 16.46 -2.46 -7.17
N PRO A 60 15.15 -2.28 -7.43
CA PRO A 60 14.30 -3.39 -7.87
C PRO A 60 14.80 -4.05 -9.16
N LEU A 61 15.21 -3.25 -10.14
CA LEU A 61 15.69 -3.77 -11.43
C LEU A 61 17.11 -4.34 -11.35
N THR A 62 17.92 -3.92 -10.39
CA THR A 62 19.23 -4.52 -10.13
C THR A 62 19.10 -5.90 -9.48
N PHE A 63 18.25 -6.03 -8.46
CA PHE A 63 18.17 -7.25 -7.64
C PHE A 63 17.19 -8.30 -8.19
N LEU A 64 16.12 -7.89 -8.86
CA LEU A 64 15.08 -8.80 -9.32
C LEU A 64 15.25 -9.15 -10.81
N SER A 65 16.05 -10.18 -11.10
CA SER A 65 16.26 -10.66 -12.48
C SER A 65 14.96 -11.05 -13.18
N GLN A 66 14.00 -11.64 -12.45
CA GLN A 66 12.70 -12.01 -13.00
C GLN A 66 11.84 -10.80 -13.36
N LEU A 67 12.04 -9.67 -12.70
CA LEU A 67 11.37 -8.40 -13.07
C LEU A 67 11.92 -7.90 -14.42
N ARG A 68 13.26 -7.93 -14.62
CA ARG A 68 13.87 -7.59 -15.93
C ARG A 68 13.37 -8.52 -17.04
N ALA A 69 13.39 -9.82 -16.80
CA ALA A 69 12.88 -10.80 -17.75
C ALA A 69 11.40 -10.59 -18.10
N ALA A 70 10.60 -10.09 -17.16
CA ALA A 70 9.22 -9.74 -17.43
C ALA A 70 9.11 -8.49 -18.33
N PHE A 71 9.97 -7.48 -18.13
CA PHE A 71 10.06 -6.33 -19.04
C PHE A 71 10.49 -6.73 -20.44
N ASP A 72 11.56 -7.51 -20.57
CA ASP A 72 12.07 -7.99 -21.85
C ASP A 72 10.98 -8.74 -22.66
N ARG A 73 10.28 -9.65 -21.97
CA ARG A 73 9.21 -10.43 -22.60
C ARG A 73 8.04 -9.56 -23.07
N ILE A 74 7.61 -8.58 -22.25
CA ILE A 74 6.43 -7.76 -22.57
C ILE A 74 6.76 -6.72 -23.63
N LEU A 75 7.96 -6.15 -23.60
CA LEU A 75 8.42 -5.16 -24.57
C LEU A 75 8.93 -5.82 -25.87
N GLY A 76 9.18 -7.13 -25.87
CA GLY A 76 9.73 -7.83 -27.04
C GLY A 76 11.18 -7.42 -27.36
N LEU A 77 11.95 -7.06 -26.34
CA LEU A 77 13.34 -6.59 -26.49
C LEU A 77 14.24 -7.19 -25.38
N GLU A 78 15.54 -6.98 -25.49
CA GLU A 78 16.53 -7.39 -24.50
C GLU A 78 17.17 -6.15 -23.89
N GLY A 79 16.85 -5.89 -22.62
CA GLY A 79 17.39 -4.74 -21.88
C GLY A 79 18.72 -5.07 -21.21
N VAL A 80 19.49 -4.04 -20.88
CA VAL A 80 20.80 -4.16 -20.25
C VAL A 80 20.75 -3.66 -18.82
N CYS A 81 21.22 -4.47 -17.89
CA CYS A 81 21.46 -4.07 -16.50
C CYS A 81 22.99 -3.92 -16.30
N PRO A 82 23.53 -2.71 -16.38
CA PRO A 82 24.98 -2.50 -16.28
C PRO A 82 25.50 -2.77 -14.87
N GLU A 83 26.79 -3.04 -14.76
CA GLU A 83 27.47 -3.05 -13.48
C GLU A 83 27.27 -1.71 -12.77
N ASN A 84 27.10 -1.72 -11.46
CA ASN A 84 26.81 -0.53 -10.66
C ASN A 84 25.49 0.19 -10.98
N SER A 85 24.54 -0.48 -11.66
CA SER A 85 23.23 0.05 -12.02
C SER A 85 22.47 0.69 -10.84
N LEU A 86 22.81 0.28 -9.62
CA LEU A 86 22.26 0.81 -8.37
C LEU A 86 22.63 2.28 -8.13
N TYR A 87 23.81 2.68 -8.60
CA TYR A 87 24.40 3.99 -8.30
C TYR A 87 24.33 5.00 -9.46
N TYR A 88 23.76 4.63 -10.60
CA TYR A 88 23.74 5.48 -11.79
C TYR A 88 23.06 6.82 -11.57
N VAL A 89 21.97 6.85 -10.77
CA VAL A 89 21.29 8.11 -10.45
C VAL A 89 22.17 9.02 -9.61
N ALA A 90 22.84 8.47 -8.60
CA ALA A 90 23.78 9.23 -7.77
C ALA A 90 25.01 9.69 -8.57
N ALA A 91 25.54 8.82 -9.43
CA ALA A 91 26.64 9.17 -10.33
C ALA A 91 26.22 10.27 -11.32
N GLY A 92 25.03 10.18 -11.88
CA GLY A 92 24.45 11.22 -12.75
C GLY A 92 24.33 12.56 -12.03
N ALA A 93 23.85 12.56 -10.78
CA ALA A 93 23.78 13.77 -9.98
C ALA A 93 25.17 14.38 -9.72
N ALA A 94 26.16 13.55 -9.42
CA ALA A 94 27.54 14.01 -9.22
C ALA A 94 28.17 14.60 -10.53
N LEU A 95 27.86 13.98 -11.68
CA LEU A 95 28.33 14.45 -13.00
C LEU A 95 27.58 15.68 -13.51
N SER A 96 26.40 15.96 -12.98
CA SER A 96 25.60 17.14 -13.32
C SER A 96 26.07 18.40 -12.57
N ASN A 97 27.29 18.38 -12.03
CA ASN A 97 27.88 19.53 -11.34
C ASN A 97 27.88 20.76 -12.24
N THR A 98 27.27 21.84 -11.77
CA THR A 98 27.20 23.14 -12.46
C THR A 98 28.46 24.00 -12.30
N GLY A 99 29.49 23.47 -11.63
CA GLY A 99 30.73 24.19 -11.32
C GLY A 99 30.64 25.04 -10.04
N GLU A 100 29.53 24.97 -9.31
CA GLU A 100 29.45 25.59 -8.00
C GLU A 100 30.19 24.74 -6.97
N GLU A 101 31.06 25.39 -6.22
CA GLU A 101 31.74 24.77 -5.08
C GLU A 101 30.98 25.09 -3.79
N PHE A 102 30.78 24.09 -2.98
CA PHE A 102 30.11 24.23 -1.70
C PHE A 102 31.01 23.81 -0.55
N ASP A 103 31.04 24.61 0.50
CA ASP A 103 31.70 24.23 1.75
C ASP A 103 30.84 23.19 2.49
N LEU A 104 31.45 22.09 2.91
CA LEU A 104 30.77 21.01 3.61
C LEU A 104 30.17 21.49 4.95
N ALA A 105 30.88 22.39 5.66
CA ALA A 105 30.38 22.95 6.92
C ALA A 105 29.15 23.83 6.70
N GLU A 106 29.13 24.60 5.62
CA GLU A 106 27.98 25.41 5.24
C GLU A 106 26.76 24.53 4.91
N ILE A 107 26.94 23.48 4.08
CA ILE A 107 25.84 22.55 3.74
C ILE A 107 25.31 21.86 5.00
N THR A 108 26.20 21.39 5.87
CA THR A 108 25.81 20.73 7.12
C THR A 108 25.04 21.70 8.03
N GLY A 109 25.47 22.95 8.10
CA GLY A 109 24.77 24.00 8.84
C GLY A 109 23.37 24.28 8.28
N ARG A 110 23.23 24.38 6.96
CA ARG A 110 21.93 24.55 6.28
C ARG A 110 20.99 23.40 6.55
N ILE A 111 21.47 22.14 6.51
CA ILE A 111 20.66 20.96 6.81
C ILE A 111 20.21 20.96 8.27
N ALA A 112 21.10 21.28 9.22
CA ALA A 112 20.79 21.30 10.65
C ALA A 112 19.74 22.34 11.01
N HIS A 113 19.67 23.45 10.26
CA HIS A 113 18.71 24.54 10.49
C HIS A 113 17.56 24.54 9.48
N TYR A 114 17.43 23.49 8.66
CA TYR A 114 16.36 23.40 7.68
C TYR A 114 15.02 23.26 8.39
N SER A 115 14.15 24.23 8.16
CA SER A 115 12.73 24.12 8.47
C SER A 115 11.96 24.09 7.16
N SER A 116 11.04 23.16 7.02
CA SER A 116 10.16 23.11 5.85
C SER A 116 9.31 24.37 5.78
N SER A 117 9.62 25.25 4.82
CA SER A 117 8.85 26.45 4.53
C SER A 117 7.77 26.21 3.47
N HIS A 118 7.37 24.96 3.26
CA HIS A 118 6.30 24.67 2.32
C HIS A 118 5.01 25.26 2.85
N SER A 119 4.58 26.37 2.26
CA SER A 119 3.23 26.88 2.40
C SER A 119 2.27 25.96 1.64
N TYR A 120 2.04 24.78 2.18
CA TYR A 120 0.86 24.04 1.76
C TYR A 120 -0.35 24.87 2.21
N GLN A 121 -1.28 25.14 1.30
CA GLN A 121 -2.61 25.48 1.73
C GLN A 121 -3.19 24.20 2.36
N SER A 122 -2.88 23.99 3.63
CA SER A 122 -3.59 22.97 4.40
C SER A 122 -5.03 23.41 4.54
N SER A 123 -5.97 22.50 4.46
CA SER A 123 -7.32 22.74 4.94
C SER A 123 -7.25 23.26 6.38
N ALA A 124 -8.19 24.10 6.76
CA ALA A 124 -8.30 24.52 8.15
C ALA A 124 -8.32 23.30 9.08
N ALA A 125 -7.82 23.46 10.29
CA ALA A 125 -7.92 22.42 11.30
C ALA A 125 -9.40 22.01 11.48
N LEU A 126 -9.64 20.74 11.74
CA LEU A 126 -11.01 20.23 11.96
C LEU A 126 -11.68 20.89 13.18
N PHE A 127 -10.89 21.25 14.17
CA PHE A 127 -11.32 21.92 15.39
C PHE A 127 -10.39 23.10 15.65
N HIS A 128 -10.93 24.22 16.12
CA HIS A 128 -10.16 25.42 16.44
C HIS A 128 -9.51 25.33 17.83
N ASP A 129 -10.18 24.64 18.74
CA ASP A 129 -9.77 24.46 20.12
C ASP A 129 -10.29 23.14 20.71
N GLU A 130 -9.93 22.89 21.96
CA GLU A 130 -10.34 21.70 22.71
C GLU A 130 -11.84 21.70 23.03
N GLU A 131 -12.45 22.87 23.21
CA GLU A 131 -13.87 23.01 23.52
C GLU A 131 -14.73 22.51 22.33
N GLU A 132 -14.39 22.93 21.11
CA GLU A 132 -15.05 22.47 19.88
C GLU A 132 -14.89 20.96 19.68
N TYR A 133 -13.72 20.40 19.99
CA TYR A 133 -13.50 18.94 19.97
C TYR A 133 -14.36 18.20 20.99
N GLN A 134 -14.49 18.75 22.20
CA GLN A 134 -15.33 18.16 23.25
C GLN A 134 -16.82 18.22 22.88
N GLU A 135 -17.29 19.30 22.31
CA GLU A 135 -18.67 19.42 21.81
C GLU A 135 -18.94 18.37 20.71
N PHE A 136 -18.01 18.21 19.77
CA PHE A 136 -18.10 17.19 18.74
C PHE A 136 -18.20 15.79 19.36
N THR A 137 -17.33 15.48 20.30
CA THR A 137 -17.28 14.19 20.98
C THR A 137 -18.58 13.90 21.74
N LEU A 138 -19.07 14.84 22.52
CA LEU A 138 -20.31 14.72 23.27
C LEU A 138 -21.54 14.53 22.36
N ARG A 139 -21.57 15.23 21.23
CA ARG A 139 -22.64 15.08 20.23
C ARG A 139 -22.67 13.65 19.67
N HIS A 140 -21.49 13.09 19.33
CA HIS A 140 -21.40 11.76 18.72
C HIS A 140 -21.53 10.61 19.73
N GLN A 141 -21.21 10.83 21.01
CA GLN A 141 -21.44 9.82 22.06
C GLN A 141 -22.91 9.41 22.19
N LYS A 142 -23.84 10.29 21.82
CA LYS A 142 -25.27 10.00 21.86
C LYS A 142 -25.68 8.95 20.85
N ASP A 143 -24.92 8.79 19.78
CA ASP A 143 -25.16 7.86 18.70
C ASP A 143 -24.34 6.55 18.84
N SER A 144 -23.73 6.34 20.03
CA SER A 144 -22.99 5.12 20.33
C SER A 144 -23.94 3.91 20.42
N VAL A 145 -23.55 2.82 19.77
CA VAL A 145 -24.29 1.56 19.83
C VAL A 145 -23.78 0.76 21.02
N PRO A 146 -24.64 0.40 22.00
CA PRO A 146 -24.23 -0.48 23.09
C PRO A 146 -23.75 -1.85 22.57
N THR A 147 -22.68 -2.40 23.13
CA THR A 147 -22.04 -3.64 22.65
C THR A 147 -22.03 -4.77 23.68
N ASP A 148 -22.79 -4.62 24.75
CA ASP A 148 -22.82 -5.49 25.94
C ASP A 148 -24.25 -5.89 26.35
N ALA A 149 -25.15 -5.95 25.39
CA ALA A 149 -26.51 -6.41 25.64
C ALA A 149 -26.53 -7.87 26.14
N PRO A 150 -27.46 -8.28 27.01
CA PRO A 150 -27.55 -9.64 27.47
C PRO A 150 -28.06 -10.59 26.39
N LEU A 151 -27.65 -11.86 26.47
CA LEU A 151 -28.32 -12.92 25.73
C LEU A 151 -29.72 -13.12 26.32
N LEU A 152 -30.74 -13.13 25.45
CA LEU A 152 -32.13 -13.27 25.86
C LEU A 152 -32.49 -14.72 26.27
N GLU A 153 -33.68 -14.91 26.85
CA GLU A 153 -34.16 -16.24 27.35
C GLU A 153 -34.27 -17.27 26.20
N ASP A 154 -34.55 -16.83 24.96
CA ASP A 154 -34.60 -17.70 23.79
C ASP A 154 -33.25 -18.27 23.39
N LYS A 155 -32.15 -17.73 23.97
CA LYS A 155 -30.75 -18.12 23.69
C LYS A 155 -30.37 -18.12 22.22
N VAL A 156 -31.00 -17.29 21.43
CA VAL A 156 -30.70 -17.13 20.00
C VAL A 156 -29.65 -16.02 19.82
N ALA A 157 -28.64 -16.31 19.05
CA ALA A 157 -27.64 -15.34 18.62
C ALA A 157 -27.42 -15.46 17.11
N TYR A 158 -27.43 -14.32 16.43
CA TYR A 158 -27.06 -14.22 15.01
C TYR A 158 -25.63 -13.69 14.92
N VAL A 159 -24.77 -14.42 14.22
CA VAL A 159 -23.35 -14.09 14.10
C VAL A 159 -23.06 -13.57 12.69
N GLY A 160 -22.45 -12.40 12.63
CA GLY A 160 -21.92 -11.81 11.40
C GLY A 160 -20.40 -11.74 11.46
N ILE A 161 -19.74 -12.08 10.34
CA ILE A 161 -18.28 -12.01 10.20
C ILE A 161 -17.94 -11.25 8.92
N ASP A 162 -17.11 -10.22 9.06
CA ASP A 162 -16.48 -9.50 7.95
C ASP A 162 -14.99 -9.79 7.95
N ALA A 163 -14.55 -10.61 7.00
CA ALA A 163 -13.16 -11.01 6.83
C ALA A 163 -12.52 -10.21 5.69
N GLY A 164 -11.98 -9.05 6.03
CA GLY A 164 -11.27 -8.18 5.09
C GLY A 164 -9.82 -8.61 4.83
N SER A 165 -9.14 -7.91 3.95
CA SER A 165 -7.74 -8.17 3.60
C SER A 165 -6.74 -7.85 4.72
N THR A 166 -7.09 -6.95 5.64
CA THR A 166 -6.22 -6.48 6.72
C THR A 166 -6.79 -6.73 8.11
N THR A 167 -8.11 -6.82 8.23
CA THR A 167 -8.82 -6.94 9.51
C THR A 167 -9.98 -7.90 9.40
N VAL A 168 -10.30 -8.55 10.53
CA VAL A 168 -11.52 -9.33 10.72
C VAL A 168 -12.37 -8.65 11.77
N LYS A 169 -13.67 -8.55 11.50
CA LYS A 169 -14.66 -8.11 12.46
C LYS A 169 -15.67 -9.23 12.65
N ALA A 170 -16.06 -9.44 13.88
CA ALA A 170 -17.13 -10.36 14.24
C ALA A 170 -18.12 -9.65 15.17
N VAL A 171 -19.40 -9.87 14.94
CA VAL A 171 -20.47 -9.38 15.79
C VAL A 171 -21.47 -10.48 16.04
N ALA A 172 -22.00 -10.57 17.25
CA ALA A 172 -23.18 -11.37 17.54
C ALA A 172 -24.27 -10.45 18.06
N VAL A 173 -25.51 -10.67 17.59
CA VAL A 173 -26.69 -9.94 18.02
C VAL A 173 -27.74 -10.92 18.53
N ASN A 174 -28.54 -10.49 19.52
CA ASN A 174 -29.68 -11.25 20.01
C ASN A 174 -30.91 -11.11 19.10
N SER A 175 -32.03 -11.74 19.45
CA SER A 175 -33.28 -11.69 18.69
C SER A 175 -33.95 -10.32 18.67
N LYS A 176 -33.48 -9.36 19.45
CA LYS A 176 -33.90 -7.95 19.43
C LYS A 176 -32.93 -7.05 18.64
N GLU A 177 -31.98 -7.64 17.92
CA GLU A 177 -30.94 -6.93 17.15
C GLU A 177 -29.97 -6.11 18.01
N GLU A 178 -29.86 -6.43 19.32
CA GLU A 178 -28.91 -5.79 20.21
C GLU A 178 -27.56 -6.53 20.17
N ILE A 179 -26.43 -5.79 20.15
CA ILE A 179 -25.10 -6.38 20.10
C ILE A 179 -24.76 -6.99 21.46
N ILE A 180 -24.53 -8.30 21.48
CA ILE A 180 -24.12 -9.08 22.66
C ILE A 180 -22.63 -9.41 22.66
N PHE A 181 -21.97 -9.29 21.52
CA PHE A 181 -20.53 -9.51 21.35
C PHE A 181 -20.02 -8.75 20.13
N SER A 182 -18.85 -8.17 20.25
CA SER A 182 -18.13 -7.60 19.11
C SER A 182 -16.62 -7.81 19.22
N ARG A 183 -15.97 -8.03 18.08
CA ARG A 183 -14.52 -8.19 18.01
C ARG A 183 -13.98 -7.58 16.75
N TYR A 184 -12.87 -6.85 16.89
CA TYR A 184 -12.11 -6.26 15.78
C TYR A 184 -10.65 -6.66 15.94
N LEU A 185 -10.07 -7.35 14.96
CA LEU A 185 -8.70 -7.86 15.02
C LEU A 185 -7.97 -7.62 13.69
N PRO A 186 -6.68 -7.26 13.72
CA PRO A 186 -5.83 -7.32 12.54
C PRO A 186 -5.57 -8.79 12.17
N ASN A 187 -5.64 -9.11 10.87
CA ASN A 187 -5.47 -10.50 10.39
C ASN A 187 -4.09 -10.81 9.81
N SER A 188 -3.18 -9.83 9.78
CA SER A 188 -1.83 -10.00 9.22
C SER A 188 -1.80 -10.63 7.81
N GLY A 189 -2.87 -10.44 7.04
CA GLY A 189 -3.03 -10.99 5.69
C GLY A 189 -3.54 -12.45 5.63
N ASN A 190 -3.92 -13.04 6.77
CA ASN A 190 -4.56 -14.37 6.82
C ASN A 190 -5.73 -14.34 7.81
N PRO A 191 -6.98 -14.17 7.35
CA PRO A 191 -8.15 -14.12 8.22
C PRO A 191 -8.58 -15.47 8.80
N VAL A 192 -8.23 -16.59 8.15
CA VAL A 192 -8.74 -17.93 8.47
C VAL A 192 -8.53 -18.35 9.92
N PRO A 193 -7.36 -18.12 10.55
CA PRO A 193 -7.17 -18.51 11.96
C PRO A 193 -8.00 -17.69 12.97
N LEU A 194 -8.60 -16.59 12.52
CA LEU A 194 -9.36 -15.66 13.38
C LEU A 194 -10.89 -15.87 13.27
N VAL A 195 -11.32 -16.61 12.25
CA VAL A 195 -12.73 -16.97 12.00
C VAL A 195 -13.03 -18.36 12.54
#